data_2f2d7eec0b2ef81fb3b8d957875fa1dd
#
_entry.id   2f2d7eec0b2ef81fb3b8d957875fa1dd
#
_cell.length_a   1.000
_cell.length_b   1.000
_cell.length_c   1.000
_cell.angle_alpha   90.00
_cell.angle_beta   90.00
_cell.angle_gamma   90.00
#
_symmetry.space_group_name_H-M   'P 1'
#
loop_
_entity.id
_entity.type
_entity.pdbx_description
1 polymer ?
#
loop_
_entity_poly.entity_id
_entity_poly.type
_entity_poly.pdbx_seq_one_letter_code
_entity_poly.pdbx_strand_id
1 'polypeptide(L)'
;MSPKNAQPADDRLALSEKTSQTDDERIRDVTPLPPPEHLIRFFPIAGTPVETLIKDTRSAVRRLVAGEDDRLLVIIGPCSIHDPAAALEYARRLLPLRHKLAGELEIMMRVYFEKPRTTVGWKGLINDPYLDESFQIGRAHV
;
A
#
# COMPACT_ATOMS: atom_id res chain seq x y z
N MET A 1 18.45 -44.15 18.61
CA MET A 1 18.81 -43.43 17.34
C MET A 1 17.76 -42.39 17.10
N SER A 2 18.02 -41.16 17.53
CA SER A 2 17.11 -40.02 17.31
C SER A 2 17.38 -39.37 15.95
N PRO A 3 16.35 -38.97 15.18
CA PRO A 3 16.55 -38.25 13.94
C PRO A 3 16.96 -36.80 14.23
N LYS A 4 18.05 -36.39 13.60
CA LYS A 4 18.57 -35.02 13.61
C LYS A 4 17.54 -34.08 12.99
N ASN A 5 17.14 -33.06 13.75
CA ASN A 5 16.45 -31.88 13.28
C ASN A 5 17.27 -31.21 12.15
N ALA A 6 16.77 -31.26 10.94
CA ALA A 6 17.24 -30.43 9.87
C ALA A 6 16.68 -29.02 10.09
N GLN A 7 17.54 -28.09 10.43
CA GLN A 7 17.24 -26.68 10.43
C GLN A 7 16.90 -26.26 8.97
N PRO A 8 15.83 -25.45 8.75
CA PRO A 8 15.60 -24.91 7.42
C PRO A 8 16.79 -24.01 7.06
N ALA A 9 17.31 -24.23 5.89
CA ALA A 9 18.36 -23.40 5.30
C ALA A 9 17.92 -21.93 5.37
N ASP A 10 18.78 -21.13 5.95
CA ASP A 10 18.65 -19.67 6.01
C ASP A 10 18.79 -19.13 4.57
N ASP A 11 17.65 -18.99 3.89
CA ASP A 11 17.52 -18.45 2.53
C ASP A 11 17.70 -16.92 2.53
N ARG A 12 18.59 -16.41 3.37
CA ARG A 12 19.16 -15.09 3.19
C ARG A 12 20.04 -15.21 1.96
N LEU A 13 19.52 -14.72 0.83
CA LEU A 13 20.36 -14.45 -0.34
C LEU A 13 21.58 -13.70 0.16
N ALA A 14 22.69 -14.40 0.22
CA ALA A 14 23.96 -13.78 0.53
C ALA A 14 24.08 -12.56 -0.38
N LEU A 15 24.31 -11.40 0.18
CA LEU A 15 24.64 -10.18 -0.58
C LEU A 15 25.64 -10.65 -1.61
N SER A 16 25.28 -10.53 -2.90
CA SER A 16 26.09 -11.00 -4.02
C SER A 16 27.52 -10.55 -3.77
N GLU A 17 28.48 -11.44 -3.99
CA GLU A 17 29.88 -11.15 -3.82
C GLU A 17 30.17 -9.77 -4.38
N LYS A 18 30.62 -8.85 -3.52
CA LYS A 18 30.96 -7.50 -3.93
C LYS A 18 31.91 -7.57 -5.11
N THR A 19 31.51 -7.03 -6.23
CA THR A 19 32.33 -6.99 -7.44
C THR A 19 33.43 -5.93 -7.36
N SER A 20 33.26 -4.96 -6.44
CA SER A 20 34.20 -3.85 -6.20
C SER A 20 34.17 -3.44 -4.73
N GLN A 21 35.26 -2.84 -4.24
CA GLN A 21 35.32 -2.24 -2.90
C GLN A 21 34.43 -0.99 -2.78
N THR A 22 33.95 -0.45 -3.88
CA THR A 22 33.07 0.72 -3.93
C THR A 22 31.61 0.37 -4.08
N ASP A 23 31.30 -0.93 -4.27
CA ASP A 23 29.93 -1.38 -4.42
C ASP A 23 29.25 -1.52 -3.06
N ASP A 24 27.98 -1.11 -3.02
CA ASP A 24 27.09 -1.31 -1.86
C ASP A 24 27.56 -0.75 -0.53
N GLU A 25 28.44 0.26 -0.53
CA GLU A 25 28.97 0.87 0.70
C GLU A 25 27.90 1.46 1.62
N ARG A 26 26.72 1.84 1.05
CA ARG A 26 25.62 2.46 1.78
C ARG A 26 24.42 1.52 1.95
N ILE A 27 24.50 0.29 1.46
CA ILE A 27 23.47 -0.72 1.63
C ILE A 27 23.79 -1.48 2.92
N ARG A 28 22.87 -1.38 3.88
CA ARG A 28 22.98 -2.08 5.17
C ARG A 28 22.44 -3.49 5.12
N ASP A 29 21.34 -3.66 4.41
CA ASP A 29 20.62 -4.94 4.33
C ASP A 29 19.76 -4.98 3.06
N VAL A 30 19.57 -6.17 2.50
CA VAL A 30 18.68 -6.45 1.37
C VAL A 30 17.74 -7.58 1.77
N THR A 31 16.47 -7.25 1.94
CA THR A 31 15.45 -8.23 2.29
C THR A 31 14.56 -8.49 1.08
N PRO A 32 14.44 -9.74 0.59
CA PRO A 32 13.52 -10.07 -0.49
C PRO A 32 12.07 -9.89 -0.04
N LEU A 33 11.26 -9.23 -0.85
CA LEU A 33 9.83 -9.12 -0.63
C LEU A 33 9.10 -10.29 -1.31
N PRO A 34 8.00 -10.77 -0.74
CA PRO A 34 7.19 -11.78 -1.39
C PRO A 34 6.63 -11.24 -2.71
N PRO A 35 6.55 -12.05 -3.77
CA PRO A 35 5.99 -11.60 -5.04
C PRO A 35 4.49 -11.23 -4.87
N PRO A 36 3.98 -10.29 -5.69
CA PRO A 36 2.58 -9.83 -5.61
C PRO A 36 1.55 -10.97 -5.68
N GLU A 37 1.86 -12.04 -6.39
CA GLU A 37 1.00 -13.22 -6.49
C GLU A 37 0.72 -13.88 -5.14
N HIS A 38 1.67 -13.86 -4.21
CA HIS A 38 1.46 -14.38 -2.86
C HIS A 38 0.46 -13.52 -2.09
N LEU A 39 0.58 -12.18 -2.20
CA LEU A 39 -0.35 -11.27 -1.55
C LEU A 39 -1.77 -11.43 -2.07
N ILE A 40 -1.96 -11.60 -3.38
CA ILE A 40 -3.28 -11.81 -4.01
C ILE A 40 -3.94 -13.10 -3.48
N ARG A 41 -3.18 -14.13 -3.14
CA ARG A 41 -3.72 -15.37 -2.55
C ARG A 41 -4.24 -15.16 -1.13
N PHE A 42 -3.58 -14.30 -0.34
CA PHE A 42 -4.02 -13.97 1.02
C PHE A 42 -5.15 -12.95 1.04
N PHE A 43 -5.18 -12.03 0.08
CA PHE A 43 -6.19 -10.98 -0.05
C PHE A 43 -6.88 -11.04 -1.42
N PRO A 44 -7.68 -12.10 -1.70
CA PRO A 44 -8.37 -12.22 -2.97
C PRO A 44 -9.41 -11.12 -3.10
N ILE A 45 -9.45 -10.45 -4.25
CA ILE A 45 -10.45 -9.43 -4.56
C ILE A 45 -11.55 -9.94 -5.50
N ALA A 46 -11.28 -10.99 -6.27
CA ALA A 46 -12.21 -11.54 -7.24
C ALA A 46 -13.52 -12.01 -6.57
N GLY A 47 -14.65 -11.56 -7.09
CA GLY A 47 -15.98 -11.87 -6.56
C GLY A 47 -16.35 -11.15 -5.26
N THR A 48 -15.53 -10.22 -4.80
CA THR A 48 -15.78 -9.47 -3.57
C THR A 48 -16.45 -8.11 -3.84
N PRO A 49 -17.09 -7.48 -2.82
CA PRO A 49 -17.58 -6.10 -2.94
C PRO A 49 -16.48 -5.08 -3.30
N VAL A 50 -15.21 -5.37 -2.97
CA VAL A 50 -14.07 -4.52 -3.32
C VAL A 50 -13.86 -4.47 -4.84
N GLU A 51 -13.94 -5.61 -5.51
CA GLU A 51 -13.84 -5.68 -6.98
C GLU A 51 -14.92 -4.82 -7.64
N THR A 52 -16.17 -5.00 -7.21
CA THR A 52 -17.31 -4.23 -7.72
C THR A 52 -17.12 -2.75 -7.51
N LEU A 53 -16.75 -2.31 -6.29
CA LEU A 53 -16.50 -0.93 -5.97
C LEU A 53 -15.43 -0.31 -6.88
N ILE A 54 -14.31 -0.99 -7.07
CA ILE A 54 -13.22 -0.49 -7.90
C ILE A 54 -13.61 -0.42 -9.38
N LYS A 55 -14.29 -1.46 -9.88
CA LYS A 55 -14.78 -1.51 -11.26
C LYS A 55 -15.74 -0.35 -11.55
N ASP A 56 -16.73 -0.17 -10.69
CA ASP A 56 -17.78 0.85 -10.87
C ASP A 56 -17.20 2.27 -10.76
N THR A 57 -16.33 2.49 -9.78
CA THR A 57 -15.65 3.78 -9.61
C THR A 57 -14.75 4.10 -10.82
N ARG A 58 -13.98 3.13 -11.33
CA ARG A 58 -13.18 3.32 -12.56
C ARG A 58 -14.05 3.65 -13.77
N SER A 59 -15.20 3.00 -13.90
CA SER A 59 -16.16 3.28 -14.97
C SER A 59 -16.75 4.70 -14.84
N ALA A 60 -17.13 5.11 -13.63
CA ALA A 60 -17.60 6.47 -13.37
C ALA A 60 -16.55 7.53 -13.71
N VAL A 61 -15.31 7.33 -13.28
CA VAL A 61 -14.21 8.26 -13.60
C VAL A 61 -13.97 8.38 -15.11
N ARG A 62 -14.05 7.28 -15.85
CA ARG A 62 -13.90 7.32 -17.33
C ARG A 62 -14.99 8.17 -17.96
N ARG A 63 -16.27 8.01 -17.54
CA ARG A 63 -17.38 8.82 -18.07
C ARG A 63 -17.23 10.29 -17.72
N LEU A 64 -16.81 10.61 -16.48
CA LEU A 64 -16.55 11.97 -16.04
C LEU A 64 -15.47 12.64 -16.89
N VAL A 65 -14.36 11.97 -17.13
CA VAL A 65 -13.26 12.49 -17.94
C VAL A 65 -13.64 12.62 -19.41
N ALA A 66 -14.52 11.74 -19.91
CA ALA A 66 -15.05 11.81 -21.27
C ALA A 66 -16.16 12.87 -21.46
N GLY A 67 -16.63 13.52 -20.39
CA GLY A 67 -17.77 14.45 -20.44
C GLY A 67 -19.14 13.77 -20.66
N GLU A 68 -19.24 12.49 -20.33
CA GLU A 68 -20.46 11.67 -20.40
C GLU A 68 -21.25 11.63 -19.07
N ASP A 69 -20.70 12.22 -18.03
CA ASP A 69 -21.26 12.28 -16.70
C ASP A 69 -21.01 13.69 -16.14
N ASP A 70 -22.07 14.38 -15.77
CA ASP A 70 -22.03 15.78 -15.35
C ASP A 70 -21.65 15.99 -13.88
N ARG A 71 -21.43 14.91 -13.13
CA ARG A 71 -21.03 15.00 -11.72
C ARG A 71 -19.62 15.56 -11.60
N LEU A 72 -19.32 16.12 -10.45
CA LEU A 72 -17.96 16.57 -10.13
C LEU A 72 -17.15 15.42 -9.48
N LEU A 73 -15.95 15.17 -9.99
CA LEU A 73 -15.00 14.26 -9.34
C LEU A 73 -14.31 14.92 -8.16
N VAL A 74 -14.47 14.36 -6.98
CA VAL A 74 -13.84 14.84 -5.74
C VAL A 74 -12.88 13.79 -5.19
N ILE A 75 -11.59 14.11 -5.16
CA ILE A 75 -10.55 13.28 -4.55
C ILE A 75 -10.15 13.94 -3.24
N ILE A 76 -10.51 13.32 -2.12
CA ILE A 76 -10.34 13.90 -0.79
C ILE A 76 -9.77 12.88 0.20
N GLY A 77 -8.91 13.32 1.12
CA GLY A 77 -8.34 12.46 2.15
C GLY A 77 -7.03 12.99 2.70
N PRO A 78 -6.40 12.25 3.61
CA PRO A 78 -5.13 12.66 4.22
C PRO A 78 -4.03 12.78 3.16
N CYS A 79 -3.05 13.63 3.45
CA CYS A 79 -1.87 13.79 2.59
C CYS A 79 -1.10 12.47 2.44
N SER A 80 -0.94 11.74 3.54
CA SER A 80 -0.49 10.35 3.58
C SER A 80 -1.03 9.67 4.83
N ILE A 81 -1.28 8.37 4.73
CA ILE A 81 -1.72 7.56 5.85
C ILE A 81 -0.49 7.21 6.68
N HIS A 82 -0.57 7.43 7.99
CA HIS A 82 0.42 7.02 8.98
C HIS A 82 -0.18 6.10 10.04
N ASP A 83 -1.49 6.16 10.22
CA ASP A 83 -2.26 5.35 11.15
C ASP A 83 -3.43 4.68 10.41
N PRO A 84 -3.41 3.35 10.25
CA PRO A 84 -4.49 2.60 9.61
C PRO A 84 -5.85 2.74 10.31
N ALA A 85 -5.87 2.83 11.64
CA ALA A 85 -7.12 2.97 12.39
C ALA A 85 -7.79 4.32 12.12
N ALA A 86 -7.00 5.40 12.12
CA ALA A 86 -7.48 6.73 11.76
C ALA A 86 -7.95 6.80 10.30
N ALA A 87 -7.26 6.11 9.38
CA ALA A 87 -7.67 6.05 7.98
C ALA A 87 -9.01 5.33 7.80
N LEU A 88 -9.24 4.23 8.52
CA LEU A 88 -10.51 3.51 8.52
C LEU A 88 -11.64 4.34 9.14
N GLU A 89 -11.37 5.08 10.20
CA GLU A 89 -12.35 6.00 10.79
C GLU A 89 -12.73 7.09 9.81
N TYR A 90 -11.75 7.69 9.14
CA TYR A 90 -12.01 8.69 8.09
C TYR A 90 -12.89 8.11 6.97
N ALA A 91 -12.57 6.92 6.49
CA ALA A 91 -13.36 6.24 5.45
C ALA A 91 -14.81 6.00 5.89
N ARG A 92 -15.03 5.56 7.14
CA ARG A 92 -16.38 5.35 7.70
C ARG A 92 -17.19 6.65 7.78
N ARG A 93 -16.55 7.77 8.10
CA ARG A 93 -17.21 9.09 8.12
C ARG A 93 -17.47 9.63 6.72
N LEU A 94 -16.59 9.33 5.76
CA LEU A 94 -16.75 9.78 4.37
C LEU A 94 -17.83 8.99 3.61
N LEU A 95 -18.00 7.71 3.91
CA LEU A 95 -18.91 6.83 3.21
C LEU A 95 -20.37 7.31 3.16
N PRO A 96 -21.00 7.79 4.26
CA PRO A 96 -22.35 8.34 4.22
C PRO A 96 -22.48 9.57 3.32
N LEU A 97 -21.44 10.43 3.29
CA LEU A 97 -21.43 11.61 2.43
C LEU A 97 -21.32 11.20 0.95
N ARG A 98 -20.49 10.21 0.63
CA ARG A 98 -20.41 9.63 -0.71
C ARG A 98 -21.77 9.15 -1.20
N HIS A 99 -22.51 8.42 -0.37
CA HIS A 99 -23.85 7.95 -0.72
C HIS A 99 -24.87 9.09 -0.85
N LYS A 100 -24.85 10.04 0.09
CA LYS A 100 -25.78 11.18 0.09
C LYS A 100 -25.62 12.05 -1.15
N LEU A 101 -24.41 12.26 -1.60
CA LEU A 101 -24.06 13.19 -2.69
C LEU A 101 -23.82 12.48 -4.02
N ALA A 102 -24.13 11.18 -4.13
CA ALA A 102 -23.81 10.37 -5.30
C ALA A 102 -24.44 10.85 -6.62
N GLY A 103 -25.53 11.64 -6.55
CA GLY A 103 -26.14 12.25 -7.73
C GLY A 103 -25.38 13.45 -8.31
N GLU A 104 -24.54 14.10 -7.52
CA GLU A 104 -23.84 15.32 -7.89
C GLU A 104 -22.32 15.16 -7.88
N LEU A 105 -21.82 14.28 -7.01
CA LEU A 105 -20.40 14.09 -6.78
C LEU A 105 -20.00 12.60 -6.92
N GLU A 106 -18.90 12.36 -7.59
CA GLU A 106 -18.17 11.10 -7.47
C GLU A 106 -17.02 11.30 -6.48
N ILE A 107 -17.21 10.83 -5.24
CA ILE A 107 -16.25 11.04 -4.16
C ILE A 107 -15.33 9.82 -4.04
N MET A 108 -14.03 10.06 -4.14
CA MET A 108 -12.97 9.09 -3.94
C MET A 108 -12.13 9.47 -2.73
N MET A 109 -11.88 8.50 -1.84
CA MET A 109 -10.92 8.71 -0.77
C MET A 109 -9.50 8.59 -1.31
N ARG A 110 -8.67 9.59 -1.02
CA ARG A 110 -7.24 9.50 -1.27
C ARG A 110 -6.60 8.57 -0.25
N VAL A 111 -5.91 7.55 -0.75
CA VAL A 111 -5.13 6.60 0.05
C VAL A 111 -3.70 6.62 -0.46
N TYR A 112 -2.79 7.20 0.32
CA TYR A 112 -1.39 7.36 -0.07
C TYR A 112 -0.48 6.92 1.07
N PHE A 113 0.35 5.92 0.80
CA PHE A 113 1.16 5.23 1.81
C PHE A 113 2.62 5.65 1.83
N GLU A 114 3.06 6.37 0.80
CA GLU A 114 4.44 6.83 0.67
C GLU A 114 4.52 8.34 0.64
N LYS A 115 5.71 8.87 0.98
CA LYS A 115 6.05 10.26 0.73
C LYS A 115 7.36 10.31 -0.05
N PRO A 116 7.35 10.79 -1.30
CA PRO A 116 8.57 11.01 -2.05
C PRO A 116 9.35 12.14 -1.41
N ARG A 117 10.36 11.79 -0.64
CA ARG A 117 11.26 12.74 0.00
C ARG A 117 12.67 12.54 -0.52
N THR A 118 13.36 13.64 -0.80
CA THR A 118 14.69 13.61 -1.39
C THR A 118 15.76 13.28 -0.37
N THR A 119 15.67 13.77 0.86
CA THR A 119 16.76 13.62 1.85
C THR A 119 16.27 13.30 3.25
N VAL A 120 15.41 14.11 3.85
CA VAL A 120 15.06 14.03 5.27
C VAL A 120 13.56 13.90 5.48
N GLY A 121 13.18 13.15 6.50
CA GLY A 121 11.81 13.00 7.01
C GLY A 121 11.21 11.64 6.72
N TRP A 122 10.12 11.38 7.40
CA TRP A 122 9.37 10.12 7.30
C TRP A 122 8.94 9.81 5.86
N LYS A 123 9.28 8.61 5.39
CA LYS A 123 9.08 8.19 3.99
C LYS A 123 7.73 7.54 3.71
N GLY A 124 6.90 7.35 4.72
CA GLY A 124 5.56 6.79 4.58
C GLY A 124 5.38 5.46 5.30
N LEU A 125 4.12 5.04 5.39
CA LEU A 125 3.70 3.85 6.13
C LEU A 125 4.37 2.56 5.63
N ILE A 126 4.59 2.44 4.31
CA ILE A 126 5.23 1.23 3.75
C ILE A 126 6.68 1.10 4.21
N ASN A 127 7.40 2.23 4.27
CA ASN A 127 8.82 2.24 4.56
C ASN A 127 9.13 2.26 6.06
N ASP A 128 8.31 2.98 6.83
CA ASP A 128 8.52 3.14 8.28
C ASP A 128 7.16 3.21 8.99
N PRO A 129 6.53 2.05 9.24
CA PRO A 129 5.17 1.97 9.79
C PRO A 129 5.05 2.48 11.22
N TYR A 130 6.13 2.49 11.99
CA TYR A 130 6.12 2.88 13.40
C TYR A 130 6.58 4.32 13.65
N LEU A 131 7.01 5.05 12.62
CA LEU A 131 7.54 6.42 12.74
C LEU A 131 8.78 6.50 13.66
N ASP A 132 9.54 5.44 13.76
CA ASP A 132 10.69 5.30 14.67
C ASP A 132 12.02 5.05 13.94
N GLU A 133 12.02 5.21 12.61
CA GLU A 133 13.18 4.96 11.74
C GLU A 133 13.70 3.52 11.78
N SER A 134 12.88 2.58 12.27
CA SER A 134 13.21 1.16 12.28
C SER A 134 13.13 0.51 10.90
N PHE A 135 12.44 1.16 9.96
CA PHE A 135 12.25 0.71 8.57
C PHE A 135 11.78 -0.74 8.45
N GLN A 136 10.86 -1.15 9.31
CA GLN A 136 10.30 -2.51 9.31
C GLN A 136 9.31 -2.70 8.16
N ILE A 137 9.84 -2.72 6.97
CA ILE A 137 9.09 -2.96 5.73
C ILE A 137 8.37 -4.31 5.81
N GLY A 138 7.10 -4.33 5.39
CA GLY A 138 6.27 -5.56 5.43
C GLY A 138 5.39 -5.70 6.66
N ARG A 139 5.63 -4.97 7.75
CA ARG A 139 4.72 -4.92 8.90
C ARG A 139 3.57 -3.93 8.77
N ALA A 140 3.55 -3.13 7.72
CA ALA A 140 2.45 -2.22 7.41
C ALA A 140 1.15 -2.93 6.97
N HIS A 141 1.14 -4.24 6.94
CA HIS A 141 0.01 -5.07 6.50
C HIS A 141 -0.75 -5.76 7.64
N VAL A 142 -0.48 -5.40 8.88
CA VAL A 142 -1.13 -6.00 10.06
C VAL A 142 -2.32 -5.16 10.50
#